data_2305df8dcd585f3542eaedd6f1f0be85
#
_entry.id   2305df8dcd585f3542eaedd6f1f0be85
#
_cell.length_a   1.000
_cell.length_b   1.000
_cell.length_c   1.000
_cell.angle_alpha   90.00
_cell.angle_beta   90.00
_cell.angle_gamma   90.00
#
_symmetry.space_group_name_H-M   'P 1'
#
loop_
_entity.id
_entity.type
_entity.pdbx_description
1 polymer ?
#
loop_
_entity_poly.entity_id
_entity_poly.type
_entity_poly.pdbx_seq_one_letter_code
_entity_poly.pdbx_strand_id
1 'polypeptide(L)'
;MTTQTLSYAIDEHDHLIKVDDGYYRFAAENGWADAGSSLGRSLWDYVAGRELVKLQRLLIRRVRDDIGDVELPFRCDAPAVRREMDIRIVARPGGRVVLFSARLRSEEEREVPQPLLDADVPRTKEMVQMCGWCDRFEVDGEWVEVEEAAARLELFNRAELPALSHGICPDCNALLLAA
;
A
#
# COMPACT_ATOMS: atom_id res chain seq x y z
N MET A 1 -14.57 -19.72 4.16
CA MET A 1 -13.38 -18.95 3.72
C MET A 1 -12.92 -18.09 4.89
N THR A 2 -11.74 -18.33 5.43
CA THR A 2 -11.22 -17.53 6.55
C THR A 2 -10.82 -16.17 6.00
N THR A 3 -11.50 -15.11 6.41
CA THR A 3 -11.17 -13.75 5.97
C THR A 3 -9.76 -13.40 6.50
N GLN A 4 -8.79 -13.27 5.61
CA GLN A 4 -7.44 -12.92 5.99
C GLN A 4 -7.42 -11.45 6.43
N THR A 5 -7.10 -11.23 7.69
CA THR A 5 -6.97 -9.90 8.29
C THR A 5 -5.58 -9.77 8.87
N LEU A 6 -4.98 -8.61 8.70
CA LEU A 6 -3.73 -8.23 9.35
C LEU A 6 -3.93 -6.91 10.10
N SER A 7 -3.25 -6.76 11.25
CA SER A 7 -3.40 -5.54 12.04
C SER A 7 -2.08 -5.09 12.63
N TYR A 8 -1.94 -3.79 12.74
CA TYR A 8 -0.83 -3.16 13.43
C TYR A 8 -1.29 -1.92 14.19
N ALA A 9 -0.46 -1.46 15.11
CA ALA A 9 -0.73 -0.25 15.87
C ALA A 9 0.49 0.66 15.92
N ILE A 10 0.22 1.96 15.96
CA ILE A 10 1.23 3.00 16.14
C ILE A 10 0.97 3.81 17.42
N ASP A 11 2.03 4.37 17.99
CA ASP A 11 1.98 5.28 19.11
C ASP A 11 1.72 6.75 18.69
N GLU A 12 1.80 7.66 19.65
CA GLU A 12 1.62 9.11 19.44
C GLU A 12 2.70 9.76 18.57
N HIS A 13 3.83 9.07 18.35
CA HIS A 13 4.95 9.50 17.52
C HIS A 13 5.00 8.77 16.15
N ASP A 14 3.93 8.04 15.81
CA ASP A 14 3.79 7.23 14.60
C ASP A 14 4.80 6.06 14.53
N HIS A 15 5.31 5.55 15.66
CA HIS A 15 6.12 4.34 15.70
C HIS A 15 5.25 3.09 15.81
N LEU A 16 5.62 2.04 15.09
CA LEU A 16 4.98 0.73 15.17
C LEU A 16 5.22 0.11 16.55
N ILE A 17 4.17 -0.11 17.33
CA ILE A 17 4.24 -0.66 18.68
C ILE A 17 3.65 -2.06 18.82
N LYS A 18 2.88 -2.48 17.82
CA LYS A 18 2.25 -3.81 17.83
C LYS A 18 1.93 -4.25 16.40
N VAL A 19 2.09 -5.53 16.16
CA VAL A 19 1.61 -6.25 14.97
C VAL A 19 0.96 -7.56 15.42
N ASP A 20 0.06 -8.13 14.62
CA ASP A 20 -0.57 -9.42 14.90
C ASP A 20 0.01 -10.57 14.05
N ASP A 21 -0.46 -11.79 14.29
CA ASP A 21 -0.02 -12.96 13.52
C ASP A 21 -0.41 -12.87 12.03
N GLY A 22 -1.51 -12.15 11.72
CA GLY A 22 -1.92 -11.88 10.35
C GLY A 22 -0.91 -11.03 9.61
N TYR A 23 -0.35 -10.02 10.27
CA TYR A 23 0.72 -9.19 9.74
C TYR A 23 1.96 -10.01 9.39
N TYR A 24 2.41 -10.88 10.31
CA TYR A 24 3.58 -11.73 10.05
C TYR A 24 3.36 -12.72 8.90
N ARG A 25 2.17 -13.32 8.84
CA ARG A 25 1.83 -14.24 7.73
C ARG A 25 1.85 -13.52 6.40
N PHE A 26 1.14 -12.38 6.32
CA PHE A 26 1.09 -11.58 5.11
C PHE A 26 2.48 -11.13 4.66
N ALA A 27 3.32 -10.68 5.58
CA ALA A 27 4.70 -10.30 5.30
C ALA A 27 5.52 -11.47 4.74
N ALA A 28 5.43 -12.65 5.35
CA ALA A 28 6.14 -13.85 4.89
C ALA A 28 5.68 -14.30 3.49
N GLU A 29 4.37 -14.28 3.22
CA GLU A 29 3.79 -14.61 1.92
C GLU A 29 4.20 -13.63 0.80
N ASN A 30 4.57 -12.40 1.17
CA ASN A 30 5.02 -11.37 0.24
C ASN A 30 6.54 -11.11 0.28
N GLY A 31 7.33 -12.06 0.78
CA GLY A 31 8.79 -12.03 0.72
C GLY A 31 9.46 -11.11 1.75
N TRP A 32 8.71 -10.54 2.69
CA TRP A 32 9.28 -9.70 3.74
C TRP A 32 9.66 -10.54 4.98
N ALA A 33 10.84 -11.15 4.90
CA ALA A 33 11.31 -12.09 5.93
C ALA A 33 11.57 -11.45 7.31
N ASP A 34 11.89 -10.15 7.38
CA ASP A 34 12.25 -9.44 8.60
C ASP A 34 11.16 -8.45 9.07
N ALA A 35 9.91 -8.85 8.95
CA ALA A 35 8.77 -8.02 9.37
C ALA A 35 8.80 -7.66 10.87
N GLY A 36 9.45 -8.47 11.71
CA GLY A 36 9.63 -8.21 13.15
C GLY A 36 10.50 -7.00 13.44
N SER A 37 11.44 -6.65 12.57
CA SER A 37 12.30 -5.47 12.70
C SER A 37 11.54 -4.15 12.54
N SER A 38 10.28 -4.20 12.10
CA SER A 38 9.44 -3.00 11.97
C SER A 38 9.01 -2.42 13.32
N LEU A 39 8.95 -3.22 14.38
CA LEU A 39 8.56 -2.73 15.70
C LEU A 39 9.55 -1.68 16.23
N GLY A 40 9.01 -0.59 16.74
CA GLY A 40 9.76 0.56 17.23
C GLY A 40 10.22 1.53 16.14
N ARG A 41 10.01 1.21 14.85
CA ARG A 41 10.34 2.10 13.72
C ARG A 41 9.17 2.98 13.35
N SER A 42 9.46 4.07 12.66
CA SER A 42 8.43 4.98 12.17
C SER A 42 7.59 4.31 11.08
N LEU A 43 6.25 4.47 11.13
CA LEU A 43 5.37 4.07 10.03
C LEU A 43 5.82 4.67 8.70
N TRP A 44 6.36 5.87 8.73
CA TRP A 44 6.78 6.62 7.54
C TRP A 44 8.01 6.06 6.84
N ASP A 45 8.75 5.14 7.49
CA ASP A 45 9.84 4.39 6.85
C ASP A 45 9.32 3.38 5.82
N TYR A 46 8.01 3.04 5.90
CA TYR A 46 7.36 2.02 5.08
C TYR A 46 6.33 2.58 4.08
N VAL A 47 6.05 3.88 4.14
CA VAL A 47 5.11 4.53 3.23
C VAL A 47 5.87 5.31 2.18
N ALA A 48 5.80 4.85 0.94
CA ALA A 48 6.45 5.51 -0.19
C ALA A 48 5.53 6.60 -0.78
N GLY A 49 6.14 7.73 -1.21
CA GLY A 49 5.43 8.85 -1.84
C GLY A 49 5.02 9.95 -0.87
N ARG A 50 5.51 11.17 -1.15
CA ARG A 50 5.29 12.34 -0.28
C ARG A 50 3.82 12.73 -0.14
N GLU A 51 3.08 12.63 -1.24
CA GLU A 51 1.64 12.94 -1.30
C GLU A 51 0.84 11.93 -0.47
N LEU A 52 1.15 10.64 -0.60
CA LEU A 52 0.50 9.58 0.18
C LEU A 52 0.77 9.74 1.68
N VAL A 53 2.02 10.03 2.07
CA VAL A 53 2.37 10.33 3.47
C VAL A 53 1.54 11.48 4.02
N LYS A 54 1.36 12.58 3.26
CA LYS A 54 0.54 13.72 3.70
C LYS A 54 -0.92 13.31 3.93
N LEU A 55 -1.51 12.57 2.99
CA LEU A 55 -2.91 12.12 3.07
C LEU A 55 -3.11 11.15 4.24
N GLN A 56 -2.23 10.17 4.41
CA GLN A 56 -2.32 9.25 5.55
C GLN A 56 -2.15 9.98 6.90
N ARG A 57 -1.28 10.99 6.99
CA ARG A 57 -1.18 11.84 8.19
C ARG A 57 -2.47 12.58 8.50
N LEU A 58 -3.21 13.04 7.48
CA LEU A 58 -4.52 13.66 7.67
C LEU A 58 -5.52 12.65 8.24
N LEU A 59 -5.59 11.44 7.69
CA LEU A 59 -6.47 10.37 8.21
C LEU A 59 -6.13 10.00 9.65
N ILE A 60 -4.85 9.85 9.98
CA ILE A 60 -4.39 9.55 11.35
C ILE A 60 -4.76 10.69 12.31
N ARG A 61 -4.58 11.95 11.90
CA ARG A 61 -4.98 13.10 12.71
C ARG A 61 -6.48 13.11 12.95
N ARG A 62 -7.28 12.86 11.90
CA ARG A 62 -8.74 12.82 12.01
C ARG A 62 -9.20 11.83 13.09
N VAL A 63 -8.67 10.60 13.08
CA VAL A 63 -9.06 9.60 14.08
C VAL A 63 -8.52 9.93 15.49
N ARG A 64 -7.36 10.56 15.60
CA ARG A 64 -6.81 11.04 16.87
C ARG A 64 -7.63 12.16 17.48
N ASP A 65 -8.17 13.04 16.65
CA ASP A 65 -9.04 14.17 17.05
C ASP A 65 -10.49 13.71 17.33
N ASP A 66 -10.74 12.40 17.33
CA ASP A 66 -12.06 11.77 17.59
C ASP A 66 -13.16 12.22 16.61
N ILE A 67 -12.79 12.49 15.34
CA ILE A 67 -13.73 12.89 14.27
C ILE A 67 -14.41 11.67 13.65
N GLY A 68 -14.09 10.46 14.11
CA GLY A 68 -14.65 9.18 13.70
C GLY A 68 -13.61 8.23 13.12
N ASP A 69 -14.00 6.96 13.01
CA ASP A 69 -13.21 5.92 12.35
C ASP A 69 -13.12 6.19 10.85
N VAL A 70 -12.07 5.72 10.23
CA VAL A 70 -11.88 5.75 8.78
C VAL A 70 -11.93 4.31 8.27
N GLU A 71 -12.70 4.06 7.21
CA GLU A 71 -12.72 2.78 6.50
C GLU A 71 -12.68 3.05 4.99
N LEU A 72 -11.69 2.48 4.30
CA LEU A 72 -11.39 2.77 2.90
C LEU A 72 -10.94 1.54 2.15
N PRO A 73 -11.34 1.36 0.88
CA PRO A 73 -10.75 0.37 0.00
C PRO A 73 -9.34 0.79 -0.43
N PHE A 74 -8.45 -0.19 -0.60
CA PHE A 74 -7.14 0.00 -1.20
C PHE A 74 -6.70 -1.28 -1.92
N ARG A 75 -5.60 -1.22 -2.66
CA ARG A 75 -5.00 -2.39 -3.29
C ARG A 75 -3.62 -2.67 -2.69
N CYS A 76 -3.26 -3.95 -2.70
CA CYS A 76 -1.94 -4.43 -2.31
C CYS A 76 -1.57 -5.61 -3.20
N ASP A 77 -1.21 -5.30 -4.43
CA ASP A 77 -0.92 -6.28 -5.48
C ASP A 77 0.48 -6.88 -5.29
N ALA A 78 0.63 -8.10 -5.79
CA ALA A 78 1.91 -8.74 -6.02
C ALA A 78 2.05 -9.09 -7.51
N PRO A 79 3.24 -9.47 -8.01
CA PRO A 79 3.43 -9.76 -9.43
C PRO A 79 2.39 -10.71 -10.01
N ALA A 80 2.12 -11.82 -9.33
CA ALA A 80 1.19 -12.86 -9.77
C ALA A 80 -0.24 -12.71 -9.26
N VAL A 81 -0.52 -11.70 -8.42
CA VAL A 81 -1.79 -11.63 -7.68
C VAL A 81 -2.30 -10.19 -7.62
N ARG A 82 -3.59 -10.00 -7.93
CA ARG A 82 -4.33 -8.77 -7.66
C ARG A 82 -5.07 -8.92 -6.34
N ARG A 83 -4.92 -7.94 -5.42
CA ARG A 83 -5.61 -7.95 -4.12
C ARG A 83 -6.39 -6.66 -3.89
N GLU A 84 -7.68 -6.82 -3.64
CA GLU A 84 -8.51 -5.75 -3.11
C GLU A 84 -8.65 -5.91 -1.61
N MET A 85 -8.42 -4.84 -0.89
CA MET A 85 -8.44 -4.82 0.57
C MET A 85 -9.26 -3.64 1.09
N ASP A 86 -9.79 -3.78 2.31
CA ASP A 86 -10.33 -2.66 3.09
C ASP A 86 -9.39 -2.39 4.26
N ILE A 87 -9.05 -1.12 4.49
CA ILE A 87 -8.34 -0.69 5.68
C ILE A 87 -9.29 0.07 6.62
N ARG A 88 -9.28 -0.29 7.89
CA ARG A 88 -9.93 0.45 8.96
C ARG A 88 -8.88 1.06 9.87
N ILE A 89 -9.05 2.35 10.17
CA ILE A 89 -8.15 3.13 11.01
C ILE A 89 -8.97 3.67 12.19
N VAL A 90 -8.55 3.35 13.42
CA VAL A 90 -9.28 3.68 14.65
C VAL A 90 -8.30 4.17 15.71
N ALA A 91 -8.60 5.25 16.38
CA ALA A 91 -7.85 5.66 17.57
C ALA A 91 -8.39 5.01 18.85
N ARG A 92 -7.50 4.65 19.77
CA ARG A 92 -7.88 4.31 21.14
C ARG A 92 -8.29 5.57 21.90
N PRO A 93 -9.12 5.45 22.96
CA PRO A 93 -9.46 6.61 23.79
C PRO A 93 -8.24 7.42 24.19
N GLY A 94 -8.29 8.74 23.99
CA GLY A 94 -7.18 9.66 24.20
C GLY A 94 -6.23 9.84 23.02
N GLY A 95 -6.50 9.21 21.87
CA GLY A 95 -5.80 9.46 20.58
C GLY A 95 -4.33 9.02 20.47
N ARG A 96 -3.75 8.50 21.58
CA ARG A 96 -2.32 8.16 21.61
C ARG A 96 -1.95 6.95 20.78
N VAL A 97 -2.85 5.96 20.69
CA VAL A 97 -2.65 4.74 19.93
C VAL A 97 -3.64 4.69 18.79
N VAL A 98 -3.14 4.46 17.56
CA VAL A 98 -3.96 4.26 16.37
C VAL A 98 -3.79 2.82 15.89
N LEU A 99 -4.92 2.16 15.66
CA LEU A 99 -5.02 0.79 15.16
C LEU A 99 -5.35 0.82 13.68
N PHE A 100 -4.63 0.04 12.92
CA PHE A 100 -4.89 -0.26 11.53
C PHE A 100 -5.29 -1.73 11.40
N SER A 101 -6.36 -1.98 10.69
CA SER A 101 -6.80 -3.34 10.39
C SER A 101 -7.11 -3.43 8.91
N ALA A 102 -6.34 -4.22 8.17
CA ALA A 102 -6.53 -4.45 6.77
C ALA A 102 -7.14 -5.84 6.56
N ARG A 103 -8.22 -5.90 5.80
CA ARG A 103 -8.98 -7.11 5.49
C ARG A 103 -8.95 -7.38 3.99
N LEU A 104 -8.60 -8.60 3.61
CA LEU A 104 -8.69 -9.06 2.24
C LEU A 104 -10.17 -9.19 1.82
N ARG A 105 -10.55 -8.52 0.73
CA ARG A 105 -11.87 -8.60 0.08
C ARG A 105 -11.88 -9.64 -1.02
N SER A 106 -10.95 -9.51 -1.95
CA SER A 106 -10.77 -10.45 -3.06
C SER A 106 -9.29 -10.62 -3.40
N GLU A 107 -8.96 -11.80 -3.87
CA GLU A 107 -7.66 -12.14 -4.41
C GLU A 107 -7.87 -12.88 -5.72
N GLU A 108 -7.20 -12.42 -6.78
CA GLU A 108 -7.28 -12.98 -8.12
C GLU A 108 -5.86 -13.26 -8.63
N GLU A 109 -5.61 -14.49 -9.04
CA GLU A 109 -4.37 -14.84 -9.73
C GLU A 109 -4.34 -14.20 -11.12
N ARG A 110 -3.19 -13.65 -11.50
CA ARG A 110 -2.96 -13.12 -12.83
C ARG A 110 -2.52 -14.23 -13.76
N GLU A 111 -3.06 -14.26 -14.97
CA GLU A 111 -2.61 -15.18 -16.01
C GLU A 111 -1.13 -14.99 -16.35
N VAL A 112 -0.65 -13.74 -16.31
CA VAL A 112 0.74 -13.38 -16.53
C VAL A 112 1.22 -12.50 -15.36
N PRO A 113 2.27 -12.93 -14.64
CA PRO A 113 2.85 -12.11 -13.59
C PRO A 113 3.34 -10.76 -14.13
N GLN A 114 3.11 -9.69 -13.37
CA GLN A 114 3.44 -8.33 -13.78
C GLN A 114 4.82 -7.93 -13.25
N PRO A 115 5.83 -7.83 -14.14
CA PRO A 115 7.21 -7.60 -13.72
C PRO A 115 7.44 -6.23 -13.09
N LEU A 116 6.58 -5.22 -13.39
CA LEU A 116 6.65 -3.92 -12.73
C LEU A 116 6.50 -4.00 -11.21
N LEU A 117 5.72 -4.97 -10.72
CA LEU A 117 5.47 -5.20 -9.28
C LEU A 117 6.53 -6.10 -8.62
N ASP A 118 7.48 -6.61 -9.38
CA ASP A 118 8.56 -7.46 -8.86
C ASP A 118 9.73 -6.58 -8.38
N ALA A 119 10.04 -6.65 -7.09
CA ALA A 119 11.11 -5.87 -6.48
C ALA A 119 12.51 -6.36 -6.88
N ASP A 120 12.64 -7.62 -7.30
CA ASP A 120 13.93 -8.26 -7.60
C ASP A 120 14.39 -8.05 -9.05
N VAL A 121 13.53 -7.49 -9.91
CA VAL A 121 13.89 -7.18 -11.30
C VAL A 121 14.83 -5.97 -11.35
N PRO A 122 15.95 -6.03 -12.10
CA PRO A 122 16.85 -4.90 -12.30
C PRO A 122 16.13 -3.66 -12.86
N ARG A 123 16.48 -2.47 -12.34
CA ARG A 123 15.83 -1.21 -12.70
C ARG A 123 16.76 -0.27 -13.43
N THR A 124 16.22 0.38 -14.47
CA THR A 124 16.88 1.49 -15.18
C THR A 124 16.76 2.79 -14.39
N LYS A 125 17.31 3.89 -14.95
CA LYS A 125 17.11 5.24 -14.41
C LYS A 125 15.81 5.90 -14.90
N GLU A 126 15.15 5.31 -15.88
CA GLU A 126 13.80 5.76 -16.28
C GLU A 126 12.83 5.55 -15.12
N MET A 127 11.89 6.46 -14.98
CA MET A 127 10.93 6.42 -13.87
C MET A 127 9.52 6.23 -14.40
N VAL A 128 8.76 5.34 -13.81
CA VAL A 128 7.32 5.27 -13.97
C VAL A 128 6.65 5.49 -12.61
N GLN A 129 5.55 6.25 -12.60
CA GLN A 129 4.85 6.56 -11.36
C GLN A 129 3.75 5.54 -11.08
N MET A 130 3.74 5.02 -9.85
CA MET A 130 2.70 4.14 -9.34
C MET A 130 1.89 4.86 -8.26
N CYS A 131 0.57 4.68 -8.27
CA CYS A 131 -0.28 5.12 -7.19
C CYS A 131 -0.09 4.20 -5.97
N GLY A 132 0.42 4.73 -4.86
CA GLY A 132 0.66 3.95 -3.65
C GLY A 132 -0.61 3.56 -2.88
N TRP A 133 -1.82 3.78 -3.45
CA TRP A 133 -3.09 3.39 -2.85
C TRP A 133 -3.87 2.36 -3.66
N CYS A 134 -3.82 2.42 -4.99
CA CYS A 134 -4.58 1.51 -5.86
C CYS A 134 -3.73 0.77 -6.89
N ASP A 135 -2.40 0.89 -6.82
CA ASP A 135 -1.42 0.21 -7.68
C ASP A 135 -1.59 0.47 -9.19
N ARG A 136 -2.34 1.51 -9.59
CA ARG A 136 -2.36 1.99 -10.99
C ARG A 136 -1.09 2.76 -11.31
N PHE A 137 -0.72 2.76 -12.60
CA PHE A 137 0.48 3.40 -13.14
C PHE A 137 0.11 4.60 -14.01
N GLU A 138 0.89 5.67 -13.93
CA GLU A 138 0.78 6.82 -14.80
C GLU A 138 1.59 6.56 -16.08
N VAL A 139 0.89 6.56 -17.23
CA VAL A 139 1.49 6.39 -18.57
C VAL A 139 0.83 7.41 -19.50
N ASP A 140 1.62 8.27 -20.12
CA ASP A 140 1.16 9.31 -21.06
C ASP A 140 0.06 10.23 -20.50
N GLY A 141 0.09 10.51 -19.20
CA GLY A 141 -0.89 11.36 -18.52
C GLY A 141 -2.17 10.63 -18.08
N GLU A 142 -2.25 9.33 -18.25
CA GLU A 142 -3.38 8.49 -17.83
C GLU A 142 -2.97 7.51 -16.72
N TRP A 143 -3.87 7.27 -15.77
CA TRP A 143 -3.70 6.27 -14.72
C TRP A 143 -4.36 4.95 -15.12
N VAL A 144 -3.54 3.98 -15.49
CA VAL A 144 -3.96 2.69 -16.05
C VAL A 144 -3.59 1.53 -15.14
N GLU A 145 -4.21 0.38 -15.34
CA GLU A 145 -3.85 -0.87 -14.65
C GLU A 145 -2.45 -1.33 -15.04
N VAL A 146 -1.79 -2.12 -14.16
CA VAL A 146 -0.41 -2.56 -14.37
C VAL A 146 -0.22 -3.35 -15.66
N GLU A 147 -1.22 -4.15 -16.05
CA GLU A 147 -1.22 -4.94 -17.28
C GLU A 147 -1.15 -4.04 -18.52
N GLU A 148 -1.95 -2.98 -18.51
CA GLU A 148 -1.99 -1.99 -19.59
C GLU A 148 -0.70 -1.14 -19.59
N ALA A 149 -0.20 -0.74 -18.43
CA ALA A 149 1.08 -0.05 -18.32
C ALA A 149 2.23 -0.88 -18.88
N ALA A 150 2.30 -2.18 -18.52
CA ALA A 150 3.31 -3.09 -19.02
C ALA A 150 3.24 -3.27 -20.54
N ALA A 151 2.04 -3.30 -21.11
CA ALA A 151 1.83 -3.39 -22.56
C ALA A 151 2.21 -2.08 -23.27
N ARG A 152 1.74 -0.92 -22.80
CA ARG A 152 2.04 0.39 -23.40
C ARG A 152 3.54 0.72 -23.38
N LEU A 153 4.24 0.34 -22.30
CA LEU A 153 5.67 0.55 -22.12
C LEU A 153 6.53 -0.58 -22.74
N GLU A 154 5.91 -1.58 -23.36
CA GLU A 154 6.56 -2.73 -24.00
C GLU A 154 7.54 -3.48 -23.07
N LEU A 155 7.15 -3.68 -21.79
CA LEU A 155 8.05 -4.14 -20.74
C LEU A 155 8.33 -5.65 -20.75
N PHE A 156 7.48 -6.47 -21.35
CA PHE A 156 7.60 -7.93 -21.32
C PHE A 156 8.87 -8.46 -22.01
N ASN A 157 9.49 -7.65 -22.87
CA ASN A 157 10.70 -8.02 -23.61
C ASN A 157 11.96 -7.30 -23.11
N ARG A 158 11.88 -6.58 -22.00
CA ARG A 158 13.00 -5.82 -21.43
C ARG A 158 13.70 -6.63 -20.33
N ALA A 159 15.04 -6.64 -20.36
CA ALA A 159 15.86 -7.23 -19.30
C ALA A 159 15.90 -6.35 -18.02
N GLU A 160 15.71 -5.04 -18.18
CA GLU A 160 15.67 -4.05 -17.10
C GLU A 160 14.40 -3.22 -17.25
N LEU A 161 13.76 -2.90 -16.12
CA LEU A 161 12.51 -2.15 -16.09
C LEU A 161 12.72 -0.73 -15.56
N PRO A 162 11.79 0.21 -15.82
CA PRO A 162 11.83 1.52 -15.19
C PRO A 162 11.83 1.40 -13.67
N ALA A 163 12.51 2.32 -12.99
CA ALA A 163 12.40 2.46 -11.55
C ALA A 163 11.01 2.98 -11.18
N LEU A 164 10.50 2.57 -10.00
CA LEU A 164 9.20 3.02 -9.52
C LEU A 164 9.33 4.29 -8.70
N SER A 165 8.53 5.29 -9.03
CA SER A 165 8.22 6.39 -8.12
C SER A 165 6.80 6.21 -7.59
N HIS A 166 6.55 6.67 -6.37
CA HIS A 166 5.22 6.55 -5.76
C HIS A 166 4.56 7.91 -5.67
N GLY A 167 3.33 7.97 -6.20
CA GLY A 167 2.46 9.13 -6.15
C GLY A 167 1.06 8.74 -5.69
N ILE A 168 0.08 9.54 -6.06
CA ILE A 168 -1.34 9.28 -5.81
C ILE A 168 -2.14 9.70 -7.04
N CYS A 169 -3.00 8.82 -7.55
CA CYS A 169 -3.87 9.15 -8.67
C CYS A 169 -5.01 10.10 -8.22
N PRO A 170 -5.62 10.86 -9.13
CA PRO A 170 -6.69 11.80 -8.80
C PRO A 170 -7.86 11.17 -8.04
N ASP A 171 -8.28 9.96 -8.44
CA ASP A 171 -9.40 9.26 -7.81
C ASP A 171 -9.07 8.91 -6.34
N CYS A 172 -7.88 8.34 -6.09
CA CYS A 172 -7.45 8.02 -4.74
C CYS A 172 -7.22 9.28 -3.89
N ASN A 173 -6.70 10.35 -4.48
CA ASN A 173 -6.56 11.63 -3.79
C ASN A 173 -7.92 12.17 -3.34
N ALA A 174 -8.92 12.16 -4.23
CA ALA A 174 -10.28 12.58 -3.89
C ALA A 174 -10.91 11.69 -2.82
N LEU A 175 -10.75 10.35 -2.92
CA LEU A 175 -11.24 9.38 -1.95
C LEU A 175 -10.66 9.64 -0.54
N LEU A 176 -9.34 9.80 -0.44
CA LEU A 176 -8.65 9.99 0.83
C LEU A 176 -8.94 11.35 1.48
N LEU A 177 -9.20 12.40 0.68
CA LEU A 177 -9.59 13.72 1.19
C LEU A 177 -11.04 13.76 1.66
N ALA A 178 -11.91 12.91 1.12
CA ALA A 178 -13.32 12.83 1.49
C ALA A 178 -13.57 11.99 2.77
N ALA A 179 -12.62 11.14 3.14
CA ALA A 179 -12.70 10.29 4.32
C ALA A 179 -12.40 11.06 5.60
#